data_307aa1b1a2cecf52920772dc9dfd6d87
#
_entry.id   307aa1b1a2cecf52920772dc9dfd6d87
#
_cell.length_a   1.000
_cell.length_b   1.000
_cell.length_c   1.000
_cell.angle_alpha   90.00
_cell.angle_beta   90.00
_cell.angle_gamma   90.00
#
_symmetry.space_group_name_H-M   'P 1'
#
loop_
_entity.id
_entity.type
_entity.pdbx_description
1 polymer ?
#
loop_
_entity_poly.entity_id
_entity_poly.type
_entity_poly.pdbx_seq_one_letter_code
_entity_poly.pdbx_strand_id
1 'polypeptide(L)'
;MVKVKEKSTGILGGSFDPPHRGHLAISKIALKKIKLDKIFWVVVKKNPFKNNPFYSLNQRLRFSKKITKNMKKIQVIHLDKASKSSRTIDMINYLIQKKKLKNIYLIIGSDNLISFHKWKSWKKIVKLSKLIVFSRKGYDKRGKKSVVAKYLKNKITFIGNRPIIISSTKLKKNILNN
;
A
#
# COMPACT_ATOMS: atom_id res chain seq x y z
N MET A 1 -1.89 -27.55 23.26
CA MET A 1 -1.32 -26.20 23.05
C MET A 1 -2.22 -25.42 22.13
N VAL A 2 -2.84 -24.34 22.60
CA VAL A 2 -3.68 -23.47 21.76
C VAL A 2 -2.73 -22.70 20.81
N LYS A 3 -2.78 -22.96 19.51
CA LYS A 3 -2.05 -22.17 18.51
C LYS A 3 -2.58 -20.74 18.54
N VAL A 4 -1.84 -19.83 19.17
CA VAL A 4 -2.13 -18.39 19.09
C VAL A 4 -2.09 -17.97 17.64
N LYS A 5 -3.25 -17.59 17.09
CA LYS A 5 -3.38 -17.15 15.69
C LYS A 5 -2.50 -15.92 15.47
N GLU A 6 -1.49 -16.05 14.64
CA GLU A 6 -0.62 -14.92 14.27
C GLU A 6 -1.42 -13.81 13.58
N LYS A 7 -1.29 -12.58 14.11
CA LYS A 7 -2.01 -11.41 13.58
C LYS A 7 -1.55 -11.10 12.15
N SER A 8 -2.51 -11.02 11.23
CA SER A 8 -2.31 -10.65 9.83
C SER A 8 -2.33 -9.13 9.66
N THR A 9 -1.28 -8.57 9.08
CA THR A 9 -1.13 -7.11 8.96
C THR A 9 -0.98 -6.71 7.50
N GLY A 10 -1.87 -5.83 7.02
CA GLY A 10 -1.75 -5.19 5.73
C GLY A 10 -0.84 -3.95 5.79
N ILE A 11 -0.09 -3.73 4.73
CA ILE A 11 0.70 -2.50 4.52
C ILE A 11 0.24 -1.86 3.22
N LEU A 12 -0.28 -0.65 3.29
CA LEU A 12 -0.60 0.20 2.16
C LEU A 12 0.35 1.40 2.20
N GLY A 13 1.41 1.35 1.37
CA GLY A 13 2.38 2.43 1.24
C GLY A 13 2.03 3.40 0.13
N GLY A 14 2.30 4.68 0.32
CA GLY A 14 2.08 5.68 -0.72
C GLY A 14 2.39 7.10 -0.29
N SER A 15 2.37 8.02 -1.27
CA SER A 15 2.49 9.45 -0.99
C SER A 15 1.24 10.00 -0.28
N PHE A 16 0.06 9.44 -0.54
CA PHE A 16 -1.25 9.92 -0.05
C PHE A 16 -1.42 11.42 -0.28
N ASP A 17 -1.28 11.85 -1.53
CA ASP A 17 -1.13 13.23 -1.94
C ASP A 17 -2.21 13.68 -2.95
N PRO A 18 -3.44 13.97 -2.49
CA PRO A 18 -3.96 13.68 -1.16
C PRO A 18 -4.46 12.23 -0.99
N PRO A 19 -4.72 11.77 0.25
CA PRO A 19 -5.47 10.54 0.47
C PRO A 19 -6.92 10.71 0.01
N HIS A 20 -7.57 9.64 -0.44
CA HIS A 20 -8.92 9.71 -0.98
C HIS A 20 -9.75 8.45 -0.67
N ARG A 21 -11.05 8.51 -0.95
CA ARG A 21 -12.00 7.40 -0.73
C ARG A 21 -11.55 6.09 -1.39
N GLY A 22 -10.79 6.15 -2.48
CA GLY A 22 -10.22 4.96 -3.12
C GLY A 22 -9.26 4.19 -2.21
N HIS A 23 -8.34 4.88 -1.50
CA HIS A 23 -7.45 4.24 -0.54
C HIS A 23 -8.26 3.60 0.61
N LEU A 24 -9.32 4.27 1.07
CA LEU A 24 -10.18 3.74 2.13
C LEU A 24 -10.96 2.50 1.66
N ALA A 25 -11.49 2.53 0.43
CA ALA A 25 -12.27 1.42 -0.14
C ALA A 25 -11.42 0.15 -0.29
N ILE A 26 -10.21 0.25 -0.89
CA ILE A 26 -9.31 -0.92 -1.01
C ILE A 26 -8.90 -1.46 0.36
N SER A 27 -8.70 -0.58 1.35
CA SER A 27 -8.39 -1.00 2.73
C SER A 27 -9.56 -1.77 3.36
N LYS A 28 -10.80 -1.27 3.23
CA LYS A 28 -12.00 -1.96 3.72
C LYS A 28 -12.17 -3.34 3.07
N ILE A 29 -11.96 -3.42 1.75
CA ILE A 29 -12.05 -4.68 1.01
C ILE A 29 -10.96 -5.65 1.48
N ALA A 30 -9.72 -5.19 1.66
CA ALA A 30 -8.61 -6.02 2.13
C ALA A 30 -8.88 -6.55 3.56
N LEU A 31 -9.35 -5.69 4.48
CA LEU A 31 -9.74 -6.09 5.84
C LEU A 31 -10.79 -7.20 5.82
N LYS A 32 -11.81 -7.07 4.95
CA LYS A 32 -12.91 -8.05 4.88
C LYS A 32 -12.52 -9.34 4.15
N LYS A 33 -11.98 -9.23 2.91
CA LYS A 33 -11.72 -10.41 2.05
C LYS A 33 -10.53 -11.25 2.51
N ILE A 34 -9.48 -10.61 3.01
CA ILE A 34 -8.26 -11.30 3.48
C ILE A 34 -8.33 -11.56 4.98
N LYS A 35 -9.36 -11.04 5.68
CA LYS A 35 -9.52 -11.14 7.14
C LYS A 35 -8.30 -10.58 7.87
N LEU A 36 -7.79 -9.41 7.42
CA LEU A 36 -6.68 -8.74 8.08
C LEU A 36 -7.10 -8.20 9.44
N ASP A 37 -6.22 -8.32 10.44
CA ASP A 37 -6.46 -7.78 11.77
C ASP A 37 -6.28 -6.26 11.81
N LYS A 38 -5.32 -5.74 11.02
CA LYS A 38 -5.07 -4.30 10.88
C LYS A 38 -4.39 -3.96 9.55
N ILE A 39 -4.42 -2.68 9.19
CA ILE A 39 -3.66 -2.13 8.05
C ILE A 39 -2.88 -0.91 8.52
N PHE A 40 -1.60 -0.85 8.18
CA PHE A 40 -0.81 0.38 8.23
C PHE A 40 -0.92 1.15 6.92
N TRP A 41 -1.38 2.39 6.99
CA TRP A 41 -1.18 3.38 5.94
C TRP A 41 0.17 4.04 6.18
N VAL A 42 1.16 3.69 5.36
CA VAL A 42 2.52 4.22 5.51
C VAL A 42 2.70 5.38 4.54
N VAL A 43 2.64 6.59 5.09
CA VAL A 43 2.84 7.83 4.32
C VAL A 43 4.33 8.05 4.14
N VAL A 44 4.83 7.96 2.90
CA VAL A 44 6.25 8.20 2.60
C VAL A 44 6.51 9.67 2.31
N LYS A 45 7.71 10.17 2.68
CA LYS A 45 8.12 11.55 2.40
C LYS A 45 8.12 11.82 0.89
N LYS A 46 8.79 10.96 0.13
CA LYS A 46 8.87 11.02 -1.33
C LYS A 46 8.79 9.60 -1.92
N ASN A 47 7.99 9.43 -2.96
CA ASN A 47 7.99 8.20 -3.75
C ASN A 47 9.07 8.34 -4.84
N PRO A 48 10.09 7.46 -4.91
CA PRO A 48 11.18 7.59 -5.87
C PRO A 48 10.74 7.51 -7.34
N PHE A 49 9.54 6.99 -7.60
CA PHE A 49 8.97 6.85 -8.94
C PHE A 49 7.95 7.94 -9.31
N LYS A 50 7.83 9.00 -8.50
CA LYS A 50 6.88 10.09 -8.72
C LYS A 50 7.55 11.44 -8.52
N ASN A 51 6.95 12.48 -9.09
CA ASN A 51 7.31 13.88 -8.82
C ASN A 51 7.14 14.22 -7.34
N ASN A 52 7.66 15.37 -6.91
CA ASN A 52 7.49 15.84 -5.56
C ASN A 52 6.00 15.91 -5.19
N PRO A 53 5.64 15.58 -3.94
CA PRO A 53 4.27 15.71 -3.49
C PRO A 53 3.81 17.17 -3.53
N PHE A 54 2.53 17.39 -3.83
CA PHE A 54 1.90 18.70 -3.82
C PHE A 54 1.72 19.22 -2.37
N TYR A 55 1.25 18.33 -1.48
CA TYR A 55 1.08 18.65 -0.08
C TYR A 55 2.31 18.25 0.74
N SER A 56 2.63 19.05 1.77
CA SER A 56 3.67 18.71 2.74
C SER A 56 3.39 17.35 3.42
N LEU A 57 4.43 16.72 3.95
CA LEU A 57 4.27 15.46 4.68
C LEU A 57 3.26 15.59 5.83
N ASN A 58 3.33 16.68 6.61
CA ASN A 58 2.43 16.90 7.74
C ASN A 58 0.97 17.05 7.31
N GLN A 59 0.70 17.76 6.20
CA GLN A 59 -0.64 17.85 5.63
C GLN A 59 -1.16 16.49 5.20
N ARG A 60 -0.35 15.69 4.48
CA ARG A 60 -0.73 14.35 4.02
C ARG A 60 -1.01 13.39 5.18
N LEU A 61 -0.22 13.47 6.25
CA LEU A 61 -0.47 12.72 7.49
C LEU A 61 -1.79 13.15 8.16
N ARG A 62 -2.03 14.46 8.29
CA ARG A 62 -3.27 15.01 8.85
C ARG A 62 -4.49 14.58 8.04
N PHE A 63 -4.45 14.69 6.71
CA PHE A 63 -5.54 14.27 5.84
C PHE A 63 -5.79 12.76 5.91
N SER A 64 -4.72 11.96 5.96
CA SER A 64 -4.83 10.50 6.10
C SER A 64 -5.48 10.11 7.43
N LYS A 65 -5.09 10.74 8.53
CA LYS A 65 -5.72 10.54 9.85
C LYS A 65 -7.20 10.98 9.85
N LYS A 66 -7.52 12.12 9.22
CA LYS A 66 -8.89 12.62 9.11
C LYS A 66 -9.80 11.62 8.38
N ILE A 67 -9.38 11.12 7.20
CA ILE A 67 -10.21 10.20 6.40
C ILE A 67 -10.33 8.81 7.04
N THR A 68 -9.38 8.40 7.89
CA THR A 68 -9.40 7.10 8.59
C THR A 68 -9.93 7.17 10.00
N LYS A 69 -10.40 8.34 10.50
CA LYS A 69 -10.80 8.58 11.90
C LYS A 69 -11.71 7.47 12.47
N ASN A 70 -12.69 7.02 11.71
CA ASN A 70 -13.66 6.02 12.14
C ASN A 70 -13.25 4.56 11.80
N MET A 71 -11.98 4.33 11.44
CA MET A 71 -11.49 3.03 11.03
C MET A 71 -10.46 2.47 12.03
N LYS A 72 -10.95 1.91 13.14
CA LYS A 72 -10.11 1.38 14.24
C LYS A 72 -9.00 0.41 13.78
N LYS A 73 -9.22 -0.33 12.67
CA LYS A 73 -8.25 -1.27 12.10
C LYS A 73 -7.26 -0.64 11.12
N ILE A 74 -7.33 0.68 10.87
CA ILE A 74 -6.39 1.39 9.99
C ILE A 74 -5.57 2.34 10.85
N GLN A 75 -4.25 2.17 10.85
CA GLN A 75 -3.32 3.05 11.55
C GLN A 75 -2.44 3.80 10.54
N VAL A 76 -2.47 5.14 10.59
CA VAL A 76 -1.62 5.99 9.76
C VAL A 76 -0.29 6.20 10.46
N ILE A 77 0.81 5.89 9.75
CA ILE A 77 2.19 6.01 10.27
C ILE A 77 3.12 6.59 9.22
N HIS A 78 4.24 7.14 9.69
CA HIS A 78 5.37 7.57 8.87
C HIS A 78 6.64 6.97 9.46
N LEU A 79 7.48 6.35 8.62
CA LEU A 79 8.61 5.55 9.08
C LEU A 79 9.96 5.98 8.49
N ASP A 80 10.02 6.98 7.59
CA ASP A 80 11.26 7.29 6.85
C ASP A 80 12.46 7.61 7.76
N LYS A 81 12.25 8.29 8.90
CA LYS A 81 13.30 8.49 9.90
C LYS A 81 13.70 7.18 10.58
N ALA A 82 12.72 6.41 11.01
CA ALA A 82 12.92 5.19 11.79
C ALA A 82 13.50 4.04 10.95
N SER A 83 13.08 3.92 9.68
CA SER A 83 13.61 2.94 8.72
C SER A 83 14.84 3.45 7.96
N LYS A 84 15.26 4.71 8.20
CA LYS A 84 16.33 5.44 7.50
C LYS A 84 16.14 5.51 5.98
N SER A 85 14.91 5.31 5.48
CA SER A 85 14.62 5.23 4.05
C SER A 85 13.11 5.28 3.78
N SER A 86 12.72 5.78 2.59
CA SER A 86 11.35 5.68 2.05
C SER A 86 11.12 4.39 1.24
N ARG A 87 12.08 3.47 1.20
CA ARG A 87 11.98 2.24 0.40
C ARG A 87 11.13 1.19 1.08
N THR A 88 10.33 0.49 0.32
CA THR A 88 9.41 -0.54 0.84
C THR A 88 10.12 -1.66 1.59
N ILE A 89 11.30 -2.09 1.13
CA ILE A 89 12.05 -3.15 1.81
C ILE A 89 12.52 -2.73 3.20
N ASP A 90 12.99 -1.50 3.36
CA ASP A 90 13.50 -1.00 4.64
C ASP A 90 12.36 -0.79 5.64
N MET A 91 11.22 -0.30 5.16
CA MET A 91 9.98 -0.20 5.92
C MET A 91 9.50 -1.58 6.43
N ILE A 92 9.49 -2.61 5.56
CA ILE A 92 9.06 -3.97 5.93
C ILE A 92 10.05 -4.55 6.96
N ASN A 93 11.35 -4.43 6.74
CA ASN A 93 12.36 -4.89 7.71
C ASN A 93 12.19 -4.22 9.08
N TYR A 94 11.98 -2.90 9.11
CA TYR A 94 11.71 -2.16 10.33
C TYR A 94 10.47 -2.68 11.06
N LEU A 95 9.36 -2.89 10.34
CA LEU A 95 8.12 -3.38 10.93
C LEU A 95 8.27 -4.81 11.48
N ILE A 96 9.01 -5.68 10.78
CA ILE A 96 9.32 -7.03 11.27
C ILE A 96 10.13 -6.95 12.56
N GLN A 97 11.22 -6.18 12.57
CA GLN A 97 12.15 -6.12 13.70
C GLN A 97 11.53 -5.42 14.92
N LYS A 98 10.93 -4.24 14.73
CA LYS A 98 10.47 -3.38 15.83
C LYS A 98 9.02 -3.63 16.24
N LYS A 99 8.15 -4.05 15.31
CA LYS A 99 6.74 -4.37 15.61
C LYS A 99 6.47 -5.88 15.66
N LYS A 100 7.51 -6.72 15.50
CA LYS A 100 7.42 -8.18 15.54
C LYS A 100 6.35 -8.75 14.61
N LEU A 101 6.16 -8.12 13.43
CA LEU A 101 5.16 -8.57 12.45
C LEU A 101 5.65 -9.83 11.75
N LYS A 102 4.80 -10.84 11.65
CA LYS A 102 5.12 -12.12 11.00
C LYS A 102 4.33 -12.34 9.72
N ASN A 103 3.02 -12.13 9.74
CA ASN A 103 2.14 -12.38 8.60
C ASN A 103 1.78 -11.07 7.90
N ILE A 104 2.65 -10.64 6.97
CA ILE A 104 2.57 -9.34 6.30
C ILE A 104 1.94 -9.49 4.92
N TYR A 105 1.03 -8.58 4.59
CA TYR A 105 0.40 -8.42 3.28
C TYR A 105 0.70 -7.04 2.72
N LEU A 106 1.42 -6.96 1.60
CA LEU A 106 1.65 -5.70 0.89
C LEU A 106 0.52 -5.45 -0.09
N ILE A 107 -0.18 -4.33 0.09
CA ILE A 107 -1.33 -3.92 -0.71
C ILE A 107 -0.87 -2.93 -1.77
N ILE A 108 -1.06 -3.27 -3.04
CA ILE A 108 -0.69 -2.43 -4.20
C ILE A 108 -1.80 -2.43 -5.26
N GLY A 109 -1.74 -1.47 -6.18
CA GLY A 109 -2.55 -1.49 -7.39
C GLY A 109 -1.87 -2.27 -8.53
N SER A 110 -2.65 -2.71 -9.52
CA SER A 110 -2.13 -3.39 -10.71
C SER A 110 -1.17 -2.53 -11.55
N ASP A 111 -1.29 -1.20 -11.47
CA ASP A 111 -0.33 -0.25 -12.06
C ASP A 111 1.06 -0.36 -11.42
N ASN A 112 1.13 -0.48 -10.09
CA ASN A 112 2.40 -0.66 -9.39
C ASN A 112 3.02 -2.03 -9.65
N LEU A 113 2.21 -3.07 -9.84
CA LEU A 113 2.70 -4.41 -10.11
C LEU A 113 3.53 -4.48 -11.40
N ILE A 114 3.19 -3.66 -12.42
CA ILE A 114 3.92 -3.60 -13.70
C ILE A 114 5.38 -3.22 -13.48
N SER A 115 5.65 -2.24 -12.61
CA SER A 115 7.00 -1.73 -12.32
C SER A 115 7.60 -2.25 -11.03
N PHE A 116 6.95 -3.19 -10.35
CA PHE A 116 7.39 -3.70 -9.05
C PHE A 116 8.79 -4.31 -9.09
N HIS A 117 9.18 -4.94 -10.20
CA HIS A 117 10.51 -5.50 -10.40
C HIS A 117 11.63 -4.44 -10.36
N LYS A 118 11.30 -3.16 -10.50
CA LYS A 118 12.25 -2.02 -10.35
C LYS A 118 12.42 -1.56 -8.90
N TRP A 119 11.61 -2.09 -7.95
CA TRP A 119 11.73 -1.72 -6.55
C TRP A 119 12.99 -2.37 -5.93
N LYS A 120 13.69 -1.61 -5.12
CA LYS A 120 14.89 -2.12 -4.41
C LYS A 120 14.58 -3.43 -3.69
N SER A 121 15.37 -4.45 -3.98
CA SER A 121 15.24 -5.80 -3.39
C SER A 121 13.83 -6.41 -3.50
N TRP A 122 13.15 -6.22 -4.62
CA TRP A 122 11.78 -6.69 -4.82
C TRP A 122 11.59 -8.19 -4.55
N LYS A 123 12.57 -9.05 -4.89
CA LYS A 123 12.53 -10.48 -4.58
C LYS A 123 12.48 -10.72 -3.06
N LYS A 124 13.22 -9.91 -2.27
CA LYS A 124 13.18 -9.98 -0.80
C LYS A 124 11.83 -9.50 -0.26
N ILE A 125 11.24 -8.46 -0.85
CA ILE A 125 9.91 -7.99 -0.47
C ILE A 125 8.88 -9.12 -0.59
N VAL A 126 8.84 -9.84 -1.73
CA VAL A 126 7.86 -10.91 -1.95
C VAL A 126 8.16 -12.20 -1.17
N LYS A 127 9.36 -12.36 -0.62
CA LYS A 127 9.68 -13.41 0.35
C LYS A 127 9.17 -13.05 1.75
N LEU A 128 9.20 -11.77 2.12
CA LEU A 128 8.81 -11.27 3.43
C LEU A 128 7.32 -10.91 3.55
N SER A 129 6.63 -10.75 2.42
CA SER A 129 5.21 -10.35 2.41
C SER A 129 4.44 -11.01 1.28
N LYS A 130 3.17 -11.30 1.51
CA LYS A 130 2.22 -11.75 0.48
C LYS A 130 1.69 -10.53 -0.28
N LEU A 131 1.56 -10.60 -1.61
CA LEU A 131 1.03 -9.50 -2.41
C LEU A 131 -0.49 -9.58 -2.53
N ILE A 132 -1.16 -8.47 -2.23
CA ILE A 132 -2.57 -8.22 -2.57
C ILE A 132 -2.58 -7.14 -3.64
N VAL A 133 -3.08 -7.48 -4.81
CA VAL A 133 -3.12 -6.58 -5.97
C VAL A 133 -4.56 -6.20 -6.28
N PHE A 134 -4.87 -4.91 -6.12
CA PHE A 134 -6.16 -4.37 -6.48
C PHE A 134 -6.22 -3.97 -7.94
N SER A 135 -7.34 -4.31 -8.58
CA SER A 135 -7.65 -3.95 -9.95
C SER A 135 -7.61 -2.42 -10.15
N ARG A 136 -7.00 -1.99 -11.24
CA ARG A 136 -6.98 -0.60 -11.68
C ARG A 136 -7.26 -0.52 -13.17
N LYS A 137 -8.30 0.22 -13.55
CA LYS A 137 -8.76 0.34 -14.94
C LYS A 137 -7.59 0.63 -15.89
N GLY A 138 -7.44 -0.18 -16.95
CA GLY A 138 -6.39 -0.05 -17.94
C GLY A 138 -5.05 -0.72 -17.60
N TYR A 139 -4.88 -1.25 -16.37
CA TYR A 139 -3.59 -1.82 -15.93
C TYR A 139 -3.62 -3.33 -15.66
N ASP A 140 -4.79 -3.94 -15.52
CA ASP A 140 -4.92 -5.32 -15.03
C ASP A 140 -4.31 -6.35 -15.97
N LYS A 141 -4.58 -6.25 -17.29
CA LYS A 141 -4.01 -7.16 -18.29
C LYS A 141 -2.48 -7.12 -18.29
N ARG A 142 -1.90 -5.90 -18.26
CA ARG A 142 -0.44 -5.69 -18.18
C ARG A 142 0.12 -6.12 -16.84
N GLY A 143 -0.57 -5.84 -15.74
CA GLY A 143 -0.18 -6.24 -14.39
C GLY A 143 -0.06 -7.76 -14.25
N LYS A 144 -1.05 -8.51 -14.74
CA LYS A 144 -1.03 -9.99 -14.75
C LYS A 144 0.09 -10.58 -15.61
N LYS A 145 0.54 -9.85 -16.65
CA LYS A 145 1.67 -10.25 -17.52
C LYS A 145 3.04 -9.73 -17.04
N SER A 146 3.09 -9.01 -15.90
CA SER A 146 4.33 -8.42 -15.38
C SER A 146 5.37 -9.46 -14.98
N VAL A 147 6.65 -9.05 -14.92
CA VAL A 147 7.77 -9.88 -14.45
C VAL A 147 7.47 -10.51 -13.09
N VAL A 148 6.93 -9.73 -12.15
CA VAL A 148 6.64 -10.20 -10.80
C VAL A 148 5.48 -11.18 -10.78
N ALA A 149 4.45 -10.97 -11.59
CA ALA A 149 3.32 -11.90 -11.70
C ALA A 149 3.78 -13.25 -12.26
N LYS A 150 4.63 -13.25 -13.28
CA LYS A 150 5.23 -14.46 -13.84
C LYS A 150 6.12 -15.19 -12.81
N TYR A 151 6.94 -14.44 -12.06
CA TYR A 151 7.82 -14.98 -11.02
C TYR A 151 7.05 -15.64 -9.87
N LEU A 152 6.00 -15.01 -9.38
CA LEU A 152 5.20 -15.48 -8.25
C LEU A 152 4.14 -16.52 -8.63
N LYS A 153 3.80 -16.63 -9.91
CA LYS A 153 2.72 -17.52 -10.41
C LYS A 153 1.43 -17.30 -9.58
N ASN A 154 0.96 -18.36 -8.92
CA ASN A 154 -0.31 -18.35 -8.15
C ASN A 154 -0.19 -17.75 -6.73
N LYS A 155 1.00 -17.20 -6.34
CA LYS A 155 1.23 -16.63 -5.00
C LYS A 155 0.80 -15.17 -4.86
N ILE A 156 0.08 -14.62 -5.84
CA ILE A 156 -0.48 -13.26 -5.80
C ILE A 156 -1.99 -13.35 -5.61
N THR A 157 -2.53 -12.59 -4.67
CA THR A 157 -3.97 -12.44 -4.54
C THR A 157 -4.43 -11.22 -5.34
N PHE A 158 -5.05 -11.45 -6.49
CA PHE A 158 -5.71 -10.40 -7.26
C PHE A 158 -7.12 -10.17 -6.73
N ILE A 159 -7.47 -8.93 -6.45
CA ILE A 159 -8.80 -8.53 -6.03
C ILE A 159 -9.39 -7.61 -7.10
N GLY A 160 -10.38 -8.14 -7.84
CA GLY A 160 -11.25 -7.31 -8.67
C GLY A 160 -12.12 -6.44 -7.77
N ASN A 161 -12.18 -5.16 -8.06
CA ASN A 161 -13.05 -4.19 -7.41
C ASN A 161 -13.78 -3.37 -8.47
N ARG A 162 -14.96 -2.85 -8.13
CA ARG A 162 -15.60 -1.85 -8.98
C ARG A 162 -14.61 -0.71 -9.23
N PRO A 163 -14.49 -0.19 -10.47
CA PRO A 163 -13.51 0.85 -10.78
C PRO A 163 -13.67 2.03 -9.83
N ILE A 164 -12.65 2.28 -9.02
CA ILE A 164 -12.60 3.46 -8.16
C ILE A 164 -12.05 4.58 -9.04
N ILE A 165 -12.94 5.41 -9.56
CA ILE A 165 -12.64 6.45 -10.55
C ILE A 165 -11.78 7.60 -9.96
N ILE A 166 -11.54 7.59 -8.65
CA ILE A 166 -10.82 8.66 -7.93
C ILE A 166 -9.34 8.30 -7.82
N SER A 167 -8.47 9.21 -8.26
CA SER A 167 -7.02 9.15 -8.02
C SER A 167 -6.51 10.48 -7.46
N SER A 168 -5.40 10.45 -6.72
CA SER A 168 -4.76 11.68 -6.21
C SER A 168 -4.42 12.66 -7.34
N THR A 169 -4.02 12.15 -8.51
CA THR A 169 -3.73 12.98 -9.70
C THR A 169 -4.96 13.71 -10.21
N LYS A 170 -6.13 13.03 -10.26
CA LYS A 170 -7.39 13.65 -10.70
C LYS A 170 -7.87 14.72 -9.71
N LEU A 171 -7.73 14.43 -8.41
CA LEU A 171 -8.09 15.41 -7.36
C LEU A 171 -7.23 16.67 -7.42
N LYS A 172 -5.92 16.54 -7.66
CA LYS A 172 -5.03 17.70 -7.81
C LYS A 172 -5.39 18.56 -9.02
N LYS A 173 -5.68 17.95 -10.17
CA LYS A 173 -6.10 18.70 -11.36
C LYS A 173 -7.34 19.55 -11.08
N ASN A 174 -8.31 19.01 -10.35
CA ASN A 174 -9.52 19.77 -10.01
C ASN A 174 -9.25 20.94 -9.04
N ILE A 175 -8.22 20.84 -8.19
CA ILE A 175 -7.83 21.94 -7.25
C ILE A 175 -7.04 23.03 -7.98
N LEU A 176 -6.26 22.69 -9.00
CA LEU A 176 -5.46 23.65 -9.76
C LEU A 176 -6.26 24.38 -10.83
N ASN A 177 -7.42 23.86 -11.21
CA ASN A 177 -8.30 24.44 -12.25
C ASN A 177 -9.48 25.24 -11.67
N ASN A 178 -9.57 25.37 -10.34
CA ASN A 178 -10.46 26.24 -9.59
C ASN A 178 -9.65 27.32 -8.86
#